data_5e5861d559f26bf164fc7b3b19cb3683
#
_entry.id   5e5861d559f26bf164fc7b3b19cb3683
#
_cell.length_a   1.000
_cell.length_b   1.000
_cell.length_c   1.000
_cell.angle_alpha   90.00
_cell.angle_beta   90.00
_cell.angle_gamma   90.00
#
_symmetry.space_group_name_H-M   'P 1'
#
loop_
_entity.id
_entity.type
_entity.pdbx_description
1 polymer ?
#
loop_
_entity_poly.entity_id
_entity_poly.type
_entity_poly.pdbx_seq_one_letter_code
_entity_poly.pdbx_strand_id
1 'polypeptide(L)'
;AFSLPFSLHYTQSTCTPFRYTALASTLFIACAIIASESRAGILSMGCIFLLYFPMKWPKIGKALTFGFVMLFTASSVFLYHYKKDSADGRLLIWQCTWNMIKERPLYGYGYGGFQANYMDEQAQFFRTHPNSRYAQLADDVKSPFNEYLGVLTEFGFIGGTAMLLCAVVLFRMWRKHPGGSSRPALLCLTAIAVFSLFSYPFRYPHTWILCMGSTLVLVLNGHPALRQTTGCLSFVTALLLTTLSVFAFKRMRAEILWCDTANRSLCGMTKKMLPVYKGLYDKLGNEPLFLYNYAAELNVAGRYEESLRICKASSVRMSDYYTRLLQADNCKQLRRYKEAERHLQQASYMCPNRFTPLYELYTIYKAQGDTASMHRTAEAILRKPIKVDSPKVRQIIAKMKRFKQIN
;
A
#
# COMPACT_ATOMS: atom_id res chain seq x y z
N ALA A 1 -3.42 -15.20 -9.53
CA ALA A 1 -3.55 -14.74 -10.92
C ALA A 1 -2.25 -14.93 -11.71
N PHE A 2 -1.09 -14.50 -11.18
CA PHE A 2 0.19 -14.46 -11.94
C PHE A 2 0.76 -15.83 -12.33
N SER A 3 0.46 -16.90 -11.59
CA SER A 3 0.85 -18.27 -11.91
C SER A 3 -0.08 -18.95 -12.92
N LEU A 4 -1.27 -18.41 -13.14
CA LEU A 4 -2.28 -18.95 -14.05
C LEU A 4 -1.77 -19.18 -15.49
N PRO A 5 -0.97 -18.29 -16.11
CA PRO A 5 -0.45 -18.52 -17.45
C PRO A 5 0.44 -19.75 -17.57
N PHE A 6 1.22 -20.04 -16.53
CA PHE A 6 2.08 -21.21 -16.51
C PHE A 6 1.27 -22.51 -16.39
N SER A 7 0.28 -22.56 -15.49
CA SER A 7 -0.59 -23.72 -15.40
C SER A 7 -1.37 -23.96 -16.70
N LEU A 8 -1.90 -22.91 -17.34
CA LEU A 8 -2.54 -23.00 -18.66
C LEU A 8 -1.60 -23.51 -19.75
N HIS A 9 -0.33 -23.13 -19.74
CA HIS A 9 0.66 -23.63 -20.70
C HIS A 9 0.86 -25.13 -20.53
N TYR A 10 1.01 -25.63 -19.32
CA TYR A 10 1.22 -27.07 -19.05
C TYR A 10 -0.02 -27.94 -19.26
N THR A 11 -1.23 -27.38 -19.40
CA THR A 11 -2.41 -28.16 -19.86
C THR A 11 -2.24 -28.75 -21.27
N GLN A 12 -1.23 -28.28 -22.00
CA GLN A 12 -0.91 -28.76 -23.36
C GLN A 12 0.24 -29.79 -23.34
N SER A 13 0.73 -30.19 -22.18
CA SER A 13 1.80 -31.20 -22.05
C SER A 13 1.36 -32.54 -22.64
N THR A 14 2.28 -33.19 -23.33
CA THR A 14 2.10 -34.58 -23.83
C THR A 14 2.12 -35.58 -22.69
N CYS A 15 2.76 -35.25 -21.57
CA CYS A 15 2.80 -36.10 -20.40
C CYS A 15 1.48 -36.01 -19.61
N THR A 16 0.73 -37.10 -19.60
CA THR A 16 -0.63 -37.20 -19.05
C THR A 16 -0.75 -36.73 -17.59
N PRO A 17 0.11 -37.16 -16.62
CA PRO A 17 0.01 -36.70 -15.24
C PRO A 17 0.24 -35.18 -15.10
N PHE A 18 1.19 -34.60 -15.82
CA PHE A 18 1.42 -33.16 -15.82
C PHE A 18 0.24 -32.38 -16.38
N ARG A 19 -0.44 -32.90 -17.39
CA ARG A 19 -1.62 -32.29 -17.97
C ARG A 19 -2.78 -32.22 -16.98
N TYR A 20 -3.07 -33.32 -16.26
CA TYR A 20 -4.16 -33.34 -15.28
C TYR A 20 -3.85 -32.47 -14.04
N THR A 21 -2.61 -32.51 -13.55
CA THR A 21 -2.21 -31.61 -12.44
C THR A 21 -2.29 -30.16 -12.83
N ALA A 22 -1.93 -29.79 -14.07
CA ALA A 22 -2.04 -28.44 -14.59
C ALA A 22 -3.50 -27.99 -14.73
N LEU A 23 -4.40 -28.88 -15.19
CA LEU A 23 -5.85 -28.59 -15.25
C LEU A 23 -6.43 -28.35 -13.86
N ALA A 24 -6.12 -29.25 -12.91
CA ALA A 24 -6.55 -29.11 -11.51
C ALA A 24 -6.05 -27.79 -10.89
N SER A 25 -4.76 -27.47 -11.10
CA SER A 25 -4.16 -26.22 -10.63
C SER A 25 -4.82 -24.98 -11.25
N THR A 26 -5.12 -25.04 -12.56
CA THR A 26 -5.81 -23.93 -13.26
C THR A 26 -7.19 -23.66 -12.68
N LEU A 27 -7.99 -24.73 -12.46
CA LEU A 27 -9.32 -24.64 -11.84
C LEU A 27 -9.21 -24.12 -10.40
N PHE A 28 -8.29 -24.67 -9.60
CA PHE A 28 -8.10 -24.22 -8.23
C PHE A 28 -7.71 -22.75 -8.15
N ILE A 29 -6.77 -22.28 -9.00
CA ILE A 29 -6.35 -20.87 -9.05
C ILE A 29 -7.54 -19.98 -9.47
N ALA A 30 -8.33 -20.39 -10.47
CA ALA A 30 -9.49 -19.63 -10.92
C ALA A 30 -10.57 -19.53 -9.81
N CYS A 31 -10.90 -20.64 -9.14
CA CYS A 31 -11.81 -20.65 -8.00
C CYS A 31 -11.30 -19.77 -6.85
N ALA A 32 -10.01 -19.85 -6.51
CA ALA A 32 -9.42 -19.03 -5.46
C ALA A 32 -9.47 -17.52 -5.79
N ILE A 33 -9.25 -17.14 -7.06
CA ILE A 33 -9.36 -15.72 -7.49
C ILE A 33 -10.80 -15.24 -7.34
N ILE A 34 -11.79 -16.03 -7.74
CA ILE A 34 -13.21 -15.68 -7.62
C ILE A 34 -13.59 -15.59 -6.14
N ALA A 35 -13.23 -16.58 -5.34
CA ALA A 35 -13.53 -16.63 -3.91
C ALA A 35 -12.87 -15.49 -3.12
N SER A 36 -11.73 -14.96 -3.59
CA SER A 36 -11.06 -13.82 -2.96
C SER A 36 -11.79 -12.49 -3.17
N GLU A 37 -12.81 -12.43 -4.03
CA GLU A 37 -13.53 -11.22 -4.45
C GLU A 37 -12.59 -10.07 -4.91
N SER A 38 -11.36 -10.40 -5.29
CA SER A 38 -10.36 -9.44 -5.72
C SER A 38 -10.66 -8.90 -7.11
N ARG A 39 -11.11 -7.65 -7.21
CA ARG A 39 -11.36 -6.99 -8.51
C ARG A 39 -10.13 -7.05 -9.41
N ALA A 40 -8.97 -6.69 -8.89
CA ALA A 40 -7.71 -6.74 -9.64
C ALA A 40 -7.37 -8.17 -10.09
N GLY A 41 -7.63 -9.18 -9.24
CA GLY A 41 -7.44 -10.59 -9.58
C GLY A 41 -8.35 -11.06 -10.71
N ILE A 42 -9.65 -10.74 -10.63
CA ILE A 42 -10.65 -11.08 -11.66
C ILE A 42 -10.30 -10.40 -12.99
N LEU A 43 -9.94 -9.10 -12.95
CA LEU A 43 -9.53 -8.35 -14.14
C LEU A 43 -8.27 -8.94 -14.79
N SER A 44 -7.27 -9.31 -13.98
CA SER A 44 -6.03 -9.94 -14.50
C SER A 44 -6.31 -11.32 -15.09
N MET A 45 -7.12 -12.13 -14.44
CA MET A 45 -7.53 -13.45 -14.95
C MET A 45 -8.26 -13.30 -16.27
N GLY A 46 -9.17 -12.35 -16.36
CA GLY A 46 -9.90 -12.03 -17.58
C GLY A 46 -8.99 -11.64 -18.72
N CYS A 47 -8.04 -10.76 -18.47
CA CYS A 47 -7.06 -10.35 -19.46
C CYS A 47 -6.20 -11.53 -19.96
N ILE A 48 -5.80 -12.44 -19.06
CA ILE A 48 -5.08 -13.66 -19.44
C ILE A 48 -5.93 -14.48 -20.43
N PHE A 49 -7.19 -14.74 -20.14
CA PHE A 49 -8.06 -15.53 -21.03
C PHE A 49 -8.32 -14.82 -22.36
N LEU A 50 -8.52 -13.49 -22.34
CA LEU A 50 -8.67 -12.68 -23.55
C LEU A 50 -7.48 -12.79 -24.52
N LEU A 51 -6.27 -12.89 -23.99
CA LEU A 51 -5.06 -13.04 -24.81
C LEU A 51 -4.76 -14.50 -25.15
N TYR A 52 -5.04 -15.42 -24.24
CA TYR A 52 -4.72 -16.83 -24.42
C TYR A 52 -5.59 -17.51 -25.47
N PHE A 53 -6.91 -17.31 -25.46
CA PHE A 53 -7.83 -18.01 -26.37
C PHE A 53 -7.62 -17.68 -27.85
N PRO A 54 -7.47 -16.41 -28.28
CA PRO A 54 -7.19 -16.10 -29.68
C PRO A 54 -5.83 -16.64 -30.14
N MET A 55 -4.84 -16.68 -29.26
CA MET A 55 -3.52 -17.23 -29.56
C MET A 55 -3.57 -18.75 -29.78
N LYS A 56 -4.53 -19.45 -29.17
CA LYS A 56 -4.67 -20.91 -29.26
C LYS A 56 -5.66 -21.33 -30.35
N TRP A 57 -6.79 -20.63 -30.47
CA TRP A 57 -7.87 -20.95 -31.40
C TRP A 57 -8.30 -19.72 -32.22
N PRO A 58 -7.56 -19.39 -33.31
CA PRO A 58 -7.81 -18.13 -34.03
C PRO A 58 -9.19 -18.03 -34.68
N LYS A 59 -9.82 -19.15 -35.06
CA LYS A 59 -11.18 -19.16 -35.67
C LYS A 59 -12.29 -18.89 -34.68
N ILE A 60 -12.24 -19.50 -33.49
CA ILE A 60 -13.25 -19.38 -32.44
C ILE A 60 -12.86 -18.26 -31.45
N GLY A 61 -11.57 -17.92 -31.39
CA GLY A 61 -11.01 -16.98 -30.46
C GLY A 61 -11.66 -15.61 -30.49
N LYS A 62 -12.05 -15.12 -31.68
CA LYS A 62 -12.72 -13.80 -31.81
C LYS A 62 -14.08 -13.77 -31.11
N ALA A 63 -14.91 -14.81 -31.31
CA ALA A 63 -16.22 -14.91 -30.67
C ALA A 63 -16.10 -15.09 -29.15
N LEU A 64 -15.19 -15.97 -28.70
CA LEU A 64 -14.89 -16.13 -27.26
C LEU A 64 -14.36 -14.84 -26.63
N THR A 65 -13.49 -14.11 -27.34
CA THR A 65 -12.98 -12.82 -26.89
C THR A 65 -14.11 -11.81 -26.74
N PHE A 66 -15.01 -11.71 -27.73
CA PHE A 66 -16.15 -10.80 -27.66
C PHE A 66 -17.08 -11.15 -26.50
N GLY A 67 -17.49 -12.41 -26.36
CA GLY A 67 -18.32 -12.87 -25.24
C GLY A 67 -17.68 -12.60 -23.89
N PHE A 68 -16.36 -12.82 -23.80
CA PHE A 68 -15.62 -12.55 -22.56
C PHE A 68 -15.52 -11.04 -22.27
N VAL A 69 -15.30 -10.18 -23.28
CA VAL A 69 -15.30 -8.71 -23.09
C VAL A 69 -16.66 -8.24 -22.57
N MET A 70 -17.75 -8.74 -23.14
CA MET A 70 -19.12 -8.40 -22.68
C MET A 70 -19.35 -8.82 -21.22
N LEU A 71 -19.01 -10.07 -20.88
CA LEU A 71 -19.13 -10.58 -19.51
C LEU A 71 -18.24 -9.81 -18.54
N PHE A 72 -17.02 -9.50 -18.96
CA PHE A 72 -16.05 -8.74 -18.18
C PHE A 72 -16.53 -7.31 -17.91
N THR A 73 -17.06 -6.64 -18.92
CA THR A 73 -17.62 -5.29 -18.79
C THR A 73 -18.82 -5.29 -17.84
N ALA A 74 -19.76 -6.23 -18.03
CA ALA A 74 -20.91 -6.39 -17.15
C ALA A 74 -20.51 -6.67 -15.70
N SER A 75 -19.55 -7.58 -15.49
CA SER A 75 -19.01 -7.89 -14.15
C SER A 75 -18.30 -6.68 -13.52
N SER A 76 -17.56 -5.88 -14.31
CA SER A 76 -16.87 -4.68 -13.82
C SER A 76 -17.85 -3.60 -13.37
N VAL A 77 -18.93 -3.38 -14.12
CA VAL A 77 -20.01 -2.45 -13.76
C VAL A 77 -20.72 -2.94 -12.50
N PHE A 78 -21.07 -4.23 -12.43
CA PHE A 78 -21.67 -4.83 -11.23
C PHE A 78 -20.78 -4.67 -9.99
N LEU A 79 -19.49 -5.01 -10.08
CA LEU A 79 -18.52 -4.87 -8.99
C LEU A 79 -18.30 -3.41 -8.56
N TYR A 80 -18.43 -2.45 -9.49
CA TYR A 80 -18.37 -1.03 -9.15
C TYR A 80 -19.55 -0.65 -8.25
N HIS A 81 -20.77 -1.01 -8.63
CA HIS A 81 -21.96 -0.70 -7.84
C HIS A 81 -21.98 -1.43 -6.50
N TYR A 82 -21.56 -2.68 -6.47
CA TYR A 82 -21.54 -3.51 -5.25
C TYR A 82 -20.57 -2.98 -4.16
N LYS A 83 -19.42 -2.41 -4.56
CA LYS A 83 -18.41 -1.86 -3.62
C LYS A 83 -18.10 -0.38 -3.93
N LYS A 84 -19.14 0.44 -4.10
CA LYS A 84 -19.01 1.85 -4.50
C LYS A 84 -18.09 2.65 -3.59
N ASP A 85 -18.24 2.55 -2.27
CA ASP A 85 -17.42 3.30 -1.31
C ASP A 85 -15.92 3.00 -1.45
N SER A 86 -15.58 1.75 -1.72
CA SER A 86 -14.18 1.36 -1.97
C SER A 86 -13.63 1.91 -3.29
N ALA A 87 -14.50 2.09 -4.31
CA ALA A 87 -14.10 2.70 -5.57
C ALA A 87 -13.94 4.22 -5.41
N ASP A 88 -14.89 4.89 -4.78
CA ASP A 88 -14.87 6.31 -4.51
C ASP A 88 -13.70 6.70 -3.59
N GLY A 89 -13.37 5.87 -2.60
CA GLY A 89 -12.17 6.05 -1.79
C GLY A 89 -10.88 6.03 -2.60
N ARG A 90 -10.78 5.18 -3.63
CA ARG A 90 -9.63 5.17 -4.55
C ARG A 90 -9.57 6.41 -5.44
N LEU A 91 -10.72 6.94 -5.85
CA LEU A 91 -10.75 8.20 -6.62
C LEU A 91 -10.18 9.36 -5.81
N LEU A 92 -10.50 9.47 -4.51
CA LEU A 92 -9.87 10.44 -3.62
C LEU A 92 -8.34 10.25 -3.59
N ILE A 93 -7.89 8.99 -3.38
CA ILE A 93 -6.46 8.69 -3.32
C ILE A 93 -5.76 9.10 -4.62
N TRP A 94 -6.33 8.77 -5.77
CA TRP A 94 -5.77 9.11 -7.07
C TRP A 94 -5.77 10.62 -7.34
N GLN A 95 -6.80 11.33 -6.89
CA GLN A 95 -6.87 12.79 -7.02
C GLN A 95 -5.76 13.47 -6.20
N CYS A 96 -5.58 13.10 -4.93
CA CYS A 96 -4.48 13.61 -4.11
C CYS A 96 -3.11 13.21 -4.69
N THR A 97 -2.95 11.95 -5.13
CA THR A 97 -1.72 11.48 -5.76
C THR A 97 -1.39 12.27 -7.03
N TRP A 98 -2.40 12.59 -7.83
CA TRP A 98 -2.22 13.41 -9.03
C TRP A 98 -1.76 14.83 -8.72
N ASN A 99 -2.22 15.42 -7.63
CA ASN A 99 -1.72 16.73 -7.17
C ASN A 99 -0.23 16.63 -6.80
N MET A 100 0.17 15.60 -6.06
CA MET A 100 1.60 15.34 -5.77
C MET A 100 2.43 15.24 -7.05
N ILE A 101 1.97 14.50 -8.08
CA ILE A 101 2.67 14.39 -9.36
C ILE A 101 2.82 15.76 -10.03
N LYS A 102 1.79 16.62 -10.00
CA LYS A 102 1.86 17.97 -10.56
C LYS A 102 2.89 18.86 -9.86
N GLU A 103 3.09 18.70 -8.55
CA GLU A 103 4.09 19.48 -7.80
C GLU A 103 5.51 19.10 -8.17
N ARG A 104 5.79 17.80 -8.45
CA ARG A 104 7.13 17.30 -8.80
C ARG A 104 7.10 16.37 -10.02
N PRO A 105 6.82 16.91 -11.22
CA PRO A 105 6.51 16.07 -12.38
C PRO A 105 7.73 15.30 -12.93
N LEU A 106 8.95 15.85 -12.89
CA LEU A 106 10.11 15.27 -13.57
C LEU A 106 10.74 14.13 -12.78
N TYR A 107 11.10 14.36 -11.51
CA TYR A 107 11.86 13.43 -10.67
C TYR A 107 11.04 12.80 -9.55
N GLY A 108 9.82 13.30 -9.30
CA GLY A 108 8.98 12.87 -8.20
C GLY A 108 9.54 13.25 -6.82
N TYR A 109 9.11 12.52 -5.80
CA TYR A 109 9.50 12.72 -4.39
C TYR A 109 10.63 11.79 -3.92
N GLY A 110 11.15 10.93 -4.80
CA GLY A 110 12.10 9.87 -4.43
C GLY A 110 11.41 8.62 -3.88
N TYR A 111 12.18 7.56 -3.69
CA TYR A 111 11.70 6.28 -3.15
C TYR A 111 11.04 6.46 -1.78
N GLY A 112 9.84 5.89 -1.60
CA GLY A 112 9.02 6.08 -0.40
C GLY A 112 8.32 7.44 -0.32
N GLY A 113 8.45 8.29 -1.35
CA GLY A 113 7.90 9.63 -1.38
C GLY A 113 6.38 9.69 -1.25
N PHE A 114 5.66 8.67 -1.74
CA PHE A 114 4.23 8.57 -1.51
C PHE A 114 3.92 8.48 -0.01
N GLN A 115 4.54 7.55 0.71
CA GLN A 115 4.29 7.37 2.14
C GLN A 115 4.69 8.58 2.98
N ALA A 116 5.75 9.27 2.57
CA ALA A 116 6.26 10.44 3.28
C ALA A 116 5.33 11.66 3.19
N ASN A 117 4.55 11.80 2.10
CA ASN A 117 3.84 13.06 1.80
C ASN A 117 2.32 12.90 1.64
N TYR A 118 1.82 11.71 1.27
CA TYR A 118 0.41 11.54 0.87
C TYR A 118 -0.59 12.01 1.94
N MET A 119 -0.39 11.67 3.23
CA MET A 119 -1.35 12.03 4.26
C MET A 119 -1.38 13.55 4.54
N ASP A 120 -0.28 14.25 4.29
CA ASP A 120 -0.26 15.72 4.37
C ASP A 120 -0.98 16.34 3.16
N GLU A 121 -0.86 15.74 1.96
CA GLU A 121 -1.65 16.15 0.78
C GLU A 121 -3.15 15.88 0.99
N GLN A 122 -3.52 14.71 1.53
CA GLN A 122 -4.92 14.41 1.89
C GLN A 122 -5.46 15.44 2.90
N ALA A 123 -4.66 15.83 3.90
CA ALA A 123 -5.05 16.86 4.86
C ALA A 123 -5.22 18.23 4.19
N GLN A 124 -4.36 18.58 3.25
CA GLN A 124 -4.49 19.82 2.46
C GLN A 124 -5.76 19.80 1.61
N PHE A 125 -6.08 18.68 0.98
CA PHE A 125 -7.32 18.50 0.23
C PHE A 125 -8.55 18.77 1.10
N PHE A 126 -8.65 18.21 2.30
CA PHE A 126 -9.80 18.44 3.18
C PHE A 126 -9.80 19.80 3.87
N ARG A 127 -8.65 20.45 3.99
CA ARG A 127 -8.57 21.85 4.44
C ARG A 127 -9.22 22.79 3.44
N THR A 128 -9.02 22.54 2.14
CA THR A 128 -9.58 23.34 1.04
C THR A 128 -11.00 22.92 0.65
N HIS A 129 -11.38 21.68 0.92
CA HIS A 129 -12.69 21.09 0.57
C HIS A 129 -13.38 20.45 1.81
N PRO A 130 -13.76 21.26 2.83
CA PRO A 130 -14.27 20.73 4.10
C PRO A 130 -15.58 19.93 3.96
N ASN A 131 -16.40 20.25 2.95
CA ASN A 131 -17.69 19.58 2.69
C ASN A 131 -17.58 18.48 1.62
N SER A 132 -16.40 17.97 1.34
CA SER A 132 -16.20 16.93 0.33
C SER A 132 -16.96 15.65 0.72
N ARG A 133 -17.66 15.07 -0.26
CA ARG A 133 -18.31 13.74 -0.14
C ARG A 133 -17.35 12.63 0.27
N TYR A 134 -16.06 12.79 0.03
CA TYR A 134 -15.04 11.81 0.36
C TYR A 134 -14.63 11.83 1.84
N ALA A 135 -15.09 12.80 2.64
CA ALA A 135 -14.70 12.93 4.05
C ALA A 135 -14.98 11.65 4.87
N GLN A 136 -16.11 10.96 4.56
CA GLN A 136 -16.46 9.70 5.22
C GLN A 136 -15.61 8.51 4.75
N LEU A 137 -15.03 8.58 3.54
CA LEU A 137 -14.24 7.51 2.94
C LEU A 137 -12.75 7.62 3.25
N ALA A 138 -12.29 8.83 3.60
CA ALA A 138 -10.90 9.09 3.92
C ALA A 138 -10.40 8.22 5.06
N ASP A 139 -9.20 7.65 4.91
CA ASP A 139 -8.53 6.84 5.93
C ASP A 139 -7.02 7.04 5.85
N ASP A 140 -6.28 6.38 6.74
CA ASP A 140 -4.82 6.37 6.76
C ASP A 140 -4.28 5.47 5.65
N VAL A 141 -3.77 6.08 4.60
CA VAL A 141 -3.40 5.42 3.33
C VAL A 141 -1.89 5.32 3.20
N LYS A 142 -1.39 4.13 2.86
CA LYS A 142 0.05 3.83 2.72
C LYS A 142 0.48 3.50 1.28
N SER A 143 -0.46 3.47 0.33
CA SER A 143 -0.17 3.22 -1.10
C SER A 143 -1.26 3.80 -1.98
N PRO A 144 -0.95 4.18 -3.24
CA PRO A 144 -1.91 4.76 -4.16
C PRO A 144 -2.90 3.73 -4.74
N PHE A 145 -2.79 2.44 -4.42
CA PHE A 145 -3.56 1.34 -5.04
C PHE A 145 -3.47 1.31 -6.58
N ASN A 146 -2.38 1.86 -7.10
CA ASN A 146 -2.02 1.91 -8.51
C ASN A 146 -0.50 2.11 -8.59
N GLU A 147 0.22 1.08 -9.08
CA GLU A 147 1.70 1.12 -9.13
C GLU A 147 2.21 2.19 -10.11
N TYR A 148 1.47 2.46 -11.18
CA TYR A 148 1.86 3.49 -12.16
C TYR A 148 1.83 4.88 -11.55
N LEU A 149 0.78 5.19 -10.79
CA LEU A 149 0.73 6.44 -10.02
C LEU A 149 1.81 6.47 -8.94
N GLY A 150 2.11 5.32 -8.31
CA GLY A 150 3.22 5.18 -7.37
C GLY A 150 4.55 5.53 -8.01
N VAL A 151 4.87 4.94 -9.15
CA VAL A 151 6.10 5.22 -9.91
C VAL A 151 6.17 6.70 -10.34
N LEU A 152 5.07 7.26 -10.83
CA LEU A 152 5.02 8.67 -11.21
C LEU A 152 5.20 9.60 -9.99
N THR A 153 4.66 9.26 -8.83
CA THR A 153 4.84 10.05 -7.60
C THR A 153 6.27 9.98 -7.08
N GLU A 154 6.89 8.78 -7.12
CA GLU A 154 8.22 8.58 -6.55
C GLU A 154 9.34 8.99 -7.52
N PHE A 155 9.21 8.69 -8.81
CA PHE A 155 10.27 8.87 -9.83
C PHE A 155 9.88 9.81 -10.97
N GLY A 156 8.71 10.43 -10.92
CA GLY A 156 8.23 11.37 -11.93
C GLY A 156 8.03 10.74 -13.30
N PHE A 157 7.94 11.61 -14.31
CA PHE A 157 7.84 11.17 -15.71
C PHE A 157 9.10 10.45 -16.22
N ILE A 158 10.27 10.69 -15.62
CA ILE A 158 11.50 9.95 -15.94
C ILE A 158 11.32 8.49 -15.56
N GLY A 159 10.85 8.18 -14.35
CA GLY A 159 10.56 6.81 -13.94
C GLY A 159 9.46 6.15 -14.77
N GLY A 160 8.39 6.88 -15.06
CA GLY A 160 7.30 6.41 -15.92
C GLY A 160 7.78 6.08 -17.33
N THR A 161 8.62 6.92 -17.92
CA THR A 161 9.22 6.69 -19.26
C THR A 161 10.16 5.49 -19.25
N ALA A 162 11.01 5.34 -18.24
CA ALA A 162 11.88 4.18 -18.10
C ALA A 162 11.07 2.88 -18.00
N MET A 163 10.01 2.86 -17.20
CA MET A 163 9.10 1.71 -17.09
C MET A 163 8.45 1.36 -18.44
N LEU A 164 7.98 2.37 -19.19
CA LEU A 164 7.39 2.17 -20.52
C LEU A 164 8.42 1.60 -21.51
N LEU A 165 9.64 2.13 -21.53
CA LEU A 165 10.72 1.63 -22.37
C LEU A 165 11.05 0.18 -22.04
N CYS A 166 11.14 -0.20 -20.77
CA CYS A 166 11.32 -1.59 -20.37
C CYS A 166 10.19 -2.49 -20.90
N ALA A 167 8.92 -2.07 -20.79
CA ALA A 167 7.80 -2.83 -21.32
C ALA A 167 7.87 -3.00 -22.85
N VAL A 168 8.24 -1.94 -23.58
CA VAL A 168 8.44 -1.98 -25.05
C VAL A 168 9.57 -2.93 -25.43
N VAL A 169 10.70 -2.91 -24.72
CA VAL A 169 11.83 -3.81 -24.98
C VAL A 169 11.41 -5.27 -24.75
N LEU A 170 10.74 -5.58 -23.64
CA LEU A 170 10.26 -6.93 -23.34
C LEU A 170 9.24 -7.42 -24.38
N PHE A 171 8.35 -6.55 -24.83
CA PHE A 171 7.39 -6.88 -25.89
C PHE A 171 8.09 -7.14 -27.23
N ARG A 172 9.12 -6.35 -27.59
CA ARG A 172 9.95 -6.59 -28.80
C ARG A 172 10.71 -7.90 -28.73
N MET A 173 11.26 -8.26 -27.56
CA MET A 173 11.93 -9.54 -27.32
C MET A 173 10.96 -10.71 -27.51
N TRP A 174 9.76 -10.61 -26.93
CA TRP A 174 8.73 -11.62 -27.13
C TRP A 174 8.35 -11.78 -28.62
N ARG A 175 8.19 -10.68 -29.36
CA ARG A 175 7.83 -10.73 -30.80
C ARG A 175 8.85 -11.47 -31.64
N LYS A 176 10.13 -11.50 -31.27
CA LYS A 176 11.17 -12.26 -31.98
C LYS A 176 10.99 -13.78 -31.81
N HIS A 177 10.55 -14.20 -30.61
CA HIS A 177 10.38 -15.63 -30.27
C HIS A 177 9.06 -15.85 -29.52
N PRO A 178 7.90 -15.80 -30.20
CA PRO A 178 6.58 -15.80 -29.54
C PRO A 178 6.11 -17.19 -29.08
N GLY A 179 6.91 -18.24 -29.25
CA GLY A 179 6.56 -19.62 -28.92
C GLY A 179 7.03 -20.08 -27.53
N GLY A 180 6.76 -21.37 -27.23
CA GLY A 180 7.26 -22.06 -26.04
C GLY A 180 6.99 -21.31 -24.73
N SER A 181 8.02 -21.24 -23.90
CA SER A 181 7.97 -20.58 -22.57
C SER A 181 7.80 -19.06 -22.61
N SER A 182 8.02 -18.41 -23.79
CA SER A 182 7.83 -16.95 -23.92
C SER A 182 6.35 -16.53 -23.80
N ARG A 183 5.40 -17.38 -24.21
CA ARG A 183 3.96 -17.09 -24.08
C ARG A 183 3.50 -16.96 -22.64
N PRO A 184 3.68 -17.96 -21.76
CA PRO A 184 3.27 -17.83 -20.36
C PRO A 184 4.02 -16.73 -19.63
N ALA A 185 5.28 -16.47 -19.96
CA ALA A 185 6.05 -15.36 -19.41
C ALA A 185 5.44 -14.00 -19.74
N LEU A 186 5.09 -13.74 -21.00
CA LEU A 186 4.40 -12.51 -21.40
C LEU A 186 3.04 -12.37 -20.73
N LEU A 187 2.23 -13.44 -20.69
CA LEU A 187 0.91 -13.41 -20.06
C LEU A 187 1.02 -13.15 -18.54
N CYS A 188 2.06 -13.69 -17.88
CA CYS A 188 2.34 -13.40 -16.47
C CYS A 188 2.66 -11.89 -16.27
N LEU A 189 3.56 -11.33 -17.08
CA LEU A 189 3.88 -9.90 -17.02
C LEU A 189 2.66 -9.02 -17.30
N THR A 190 1.84 -9.40 -18.29
CA THR A 190 0.58 -8.71 -18.58
C THR A 190 -0.40 -8.78 -17.41
N ALA A 191 -0.50 -9.94 -16.76
CA ALA A 191 -1.34 -10.10 -15.58
C ALA A 191 -0.88 -9.21 -14.41
N ILE A 192 0.43 -9.13 -14.18
CA ILE A 192 1.02 -8.23 -13.18
C ILE A 192 0.71 -6.77 -13.55
N ALA A 193 0.89 -6.39 -14.82
CA ALA A 193 0.63 -5.03 -15.30
C ALA A 193 -0.85 -4.63 -15.10
N VAL A 194 -1.80 -5.50 -15.45
CA VAL A 194 -3.24 -5.23 -15.24
C VAL A 194 -3.59 -5.17 -13.75
N PHE A 195 -3.04 -6.05 -12.93
CA PHE A 195 -3.25 -6.04 -11.48
C PHE A 195 -2.73 -4.75 -10.84
N SER A 196 -1.60 -4.25 -11.34
CA SER A 196 -0.95 -3.02 -10.90
C SER A 196 -1.77 -1.74 -11.13
N LEU A 197 -2.77 -1.77 -12.03
CA LEU A 197 -3.71 -0.65 -12.21
C LEU A 197 -4.63 -0.41 -11.00
N PHE A 198 -4.90 -1.47 -10.21
CA PHE A 198 -5.91 -1.41 -9.15
C PHE A 198 -5.40 -1.92 -7.80
N SER A 199 -4.10 -2.20 -7.67
CA SER A 199 -3.51 -2.76 -6.46
C SER A 199 -2.01 -2.45 -6.37
N TYR A 200 -1.35 -3.04 -5.38
CA TYR A 200 0.09 -2.87 -5.08
C TYR A 200 0.82 -4.22 -5.03
N PRO A 201 0.89 -4.98 -6.16
CA PRO A 201 1.45 -6.33 -6.18
C PRO A 201 2.93 -6.37 -5.81
N PHE A 202 3.71 -5.33 -6.07
CA PHE A 202 5.13 -5.28 -5.79
C PHE A 202 5.50 -5.13 -4.30
N ARG A 203 4.51 -5.00 -3.41
CA ARG A 203 4.72 -5.16 -1.96
C ARG A 203 4.96 -6.61 -1.54
N TYR A 204 4.69 -7.57 -2.41
CA TYR A 204 4.77 -9.00 -2.10
C TYR A 204 5.94 -9.67 -2.84
N PRO A 205 6.82 -10.40 -2.13
CA PRO A 205 8.02 -11.01 -2.73
C PRO A 205 7.73 -11.94 -3.91
N HIS A 206 6.62 -12.69 -3.88
CA HIS A 206 6.26 -13.61 -4.96
C HIS A 206 6.04 -12.90 -6.30
N THR A 207 5.56 -11.64 -6.28
CA THR A 207 5.40 -10.86 -7.51
C THR A 207 6.74 -10.53 -8.15
N TRP A 208 7.74 -10.16 -7.34
CA TRP A 208 9.09 -9.92 -7.82
C TRP A 208 9.70 -11.18 -8.42
N ILE A 209 9.55 -12.33 -7.78
CA ILE A 209 10.07 -13.62 -8.28
C ILE A 209 9.46 -13.93 -9.65
N LEU A 210 8.13 -13.82 -9.80
CA LEU A 210 7.44 -14.11 -11.05
C LEU A 210 7.75 -13.06 -12.14
N CYS A 211 7.87 -11.79 -11.78
CA CYS A 211 8.23 -10.71 -12.69
C CYS A 211 9.66 -10.90 -13.23
N MET A 212 10.63 -11.11 -12.33
CA MET A 212 12.04 -11.34 -12.71
C MET A 212 12.21 -12.63 -13.51
N GLY A 213 11.58 -13.74 -13.08
CA GLY A 213 11.63 -15.01 -13.78
C GLY A 213 11.04 -14.92 -15.19
N SER A 214 9.89 -14.28 -15.34
CA SER A 214 9.25 -14.06 -16.64
C SER A 214 10.10 -13.15 -17.55
N THR A 215 10.67 -12.09 -17.00
CA THR A 215 11.58 -11.19 -17.70
C THR A 215 12.82 -11.96 -18.17
N LEU A 216 13.44 -12.76 -17.30
CA LEU A 216 14.61 -13.57 -17.65
C LEU A 216 14.32 -14.54 -18.80
N VAL A 217 13.16 -15.22 -18.76
CA VAL A 217 12.74 -16.11 -19.85
C VAL A 217 12.65 -15.37 -21.18
N LEU A 218 12.07 -14.18 -21.21
CA LEU A 218 11.97 -13.38 -22.44
C LEU A 218 13.33 -12.92 -22.93
N VAL A 219 14.21 -12.50 -22.04
CA VAL A 219 15.58 -12.04 -22.39
C VAL A 219 16.41 -13.18 -22.95
N LEU A 220 16.44 -14.34 -22.29
CA LEU A 220 17.22 -15.51 -22.74
C LEU A 220 16.72 -16.08 -24.07
N ASN A 221 15.41 -16.07 -24.30
CA ASN A 221 14.84 -16.51 -25.56
C ASN A 221 15.07 -15.47 -26.68
N GLY A 222 15.07 -14.17 -26.35
CA GLY A 222 15.32 -13.07 -27.30
C GLY A 222 16.79 -12.90 -27.69
N HIS A 223 17.73 -13.39 -26.87
CA HIS A 223 19.18 -13.28 -27.11
C HIS A 223 19.89 -14.60 -26.78
N PRO A 224 19.91 -15.56 -27.72
CA PRO A 224 20.53 -16.89 -27.49
C PRO A 224 22.02 -16.81 -27.13
N ALA A 225 22.75 -15.78 -27.60
CA ALA A 225 24.17 -15.58 -27.28
C ALA A 225 24.40 -15.38 -25.76
N LEU A 226 23.46 -14.76 -25.03
CA LEU A 226 23.54 -14.62 -23.57
C LEU A 226 23.48 -15.99 -22.85
N ARG A 227 22.92 -16.99 -23.48
CA ARG A 227 22.87 -18.36 -22.94
C ARG A 227 24.24 -19.04 -22.93
N GLN A 228 25.18 -18.61 -23.79
CA GLN A 228 26.53 -19.17 -23.83
C GLN A 228 27.52 -18.54 -22.84
N THR A 229 27.23 -17.31 -22.35
CA THR A 229 28.09 -16.59 -21.40
C THR A 229 27.74 -16.92 -19.92
N THR A 230 27.07 -18.03 -19.68
CA THR A 230 26.41 -18.33 -18.39
C THR A 230 27.36 -18.54 -17.20
N GLY A 231 28.63 -18.96 -17.41
CA GLY A 231 29.53 -19.28 -16.28
C GLY A 231 29.88 -18.06 -15.43
N CYS A 232 30.43 -17.00 -16.02
CA CYS A 232 30.83 -15.81 -15.29
C CYS A 232 29.59 -15.06 -14.72
N LEU A 233 28.53 -14.94 -15.51
CA LEU A 233 27.28 -14.30 -15.10
C LEU A 233 26.61 -15.06 -13.96
N SER A 234 26.63 -16.41 -13.99
CA SER A 234 26.10 -17.24 -12.91
C SER A 234 26.88 -17.07 -11.62
N PHE A 235 28.21 -16.95 -11.69
CA PHE A 235 29.04 -16.68 -10.51
C PHE A 235 28.73 -15.31 -9.90
N VAL A 236 28.67 -14.25 -10.71
CA VAL A 236 28.35 -12.89 -10.25
C VAL A 236 26.94 -12.84 -9.64
N THR A 237 25.95 -13.49 -10.29
CA THR A 237 24.58 -13.54 -9.74
C THR A 237 24.52 -14.33 -8.45
N ALA A 238 25.22 -15.45 -8.33
CA ALA A 238 25.29 -16.24 -7.09
C ALA A 238 25.93 -15.45 -5.94
N LEU A 239 27.02 -14.73 -6.20
CA LEU A 239 27.69 -13.87 -5.24
C LEU A 239 26.74 -12.73 -4.78
N LEU A 240 26.05 -12.07 -5.72
CA LEU A 240 25.09 -11.03 -5.41
C LEU A 240 23.93 -11.56 -4.56
N LEU A 241 23.34 -12.70 -4.94
CA LEU A 241 22.26 -13.34 -4.20
C LEU A 241 22.70 -13.76 -2.79
N THR A 242 23.92 -14.28 -2.64
CA THR A 242 24.46 -14.64 -1.33
C THR A 242 24.62 -13.39 -0.45
N THR A 243 25.19 -12.30 -0.98
CA THR A 243 25.35 -11.04 -0.27
C THR A 243 23.99 -10.46 0.16
N LEU A 244 23.01 -10.43 -0.74
CA LEU A 244 21.66 -9.99 -0.45
C LEU A 244 20.97 -10.88 0.61
N SER A 245 21.20 -12.20 0.55
CA SER A 245 20.65 -13.15 1.53
C SER A 245 21.23 -12.93 2.93
N VAL A 246 22.53 -12.65 3.04
CA VAL A 246 23.16 -12.32 4.33
C VAL A 246 22.60 -11.01 4.89
N PHE A 247 22.41 -10.01 4.03
CA PHE A 247 21.82 -8.74 4.45
C PHE A 247 20.37 -8.92 4.89
N ALA A 248 19.56 -9.64 4.10
CA ALA A 248 18.18 -9.96 4.44
C ALA A 248 18.06 -10.74 5.75
N PHE A 249 18.96 -11.69 6.00
CA PHE A 249 18.98 -12.45 7.24
C PHE A 249 19.30 -11.56 8.47
N LYS A 250 20.27 -10.66 8.35
CA LYS A 250 20.58 -9.68 9.41
C LYS A 250 19.39 -8.77 9.70
N ARG A 251 18.70 -8.30 8.65
CA ARG A 251 17.49 -7.48 8.77
C ARG A 251 16.36 -8.26 9.43
N MET A 252 16.08 -9.49 8.98
CA MET A 252 15.07 -10.37 9.54
C MET A 252 15.29 -10.62 11.05
N ARG A 253 16.52 -10.89 11.46
CA ARG A 253 16.84 -11.04 12.90
C ARG A 253 16.54 -9.79 13.71
N ALA A 254 16.81 -8.60 13.17
CA ALA A 254 16.48 -7.35 13.84
C ALA A 254 14.96 -7.14 13.95
N GLU A 255 14.19 -7.50 12.94
CA GLU A 255 12.73 -7.42 12.95
C GLU A 255 12.08 -8.42 13.90
N ILE A 256 12.61 -9.65 13.97
CA ILE A 256 12.15 -10.66 14.95
C ILE A 256 12.40 -10.15 16.38
N LEU A 257 13.60 -9.60 16.66
CA LEU A 257 13.91 -9.03 17.96
C LEU A 257 13.00 -7.84 18.27
N TRP A 258 12.71 -6.98 17.30
CA TRP A 258 11.74 -5.90 17.47
C TRP A 258 10.35 -6.44 17.81
N CYS A 259 9.86 -7.44 17.10
CA CYS A 259 8.55 -8.05 17.34
C CYS A 259 8.44 -8.62 18.79
N ASP A 260 9.46 -9.36 19.24
CA ASP A 260 9.53 -9.87 20.61
C ASP A 260 9.55 -8.73 21.65
N THR A 261 10.37 -7.70 21.38
CA THR A 261 10.48 -6.51 22.23
C THR A 261 9.15 -5.76 22.34
N ALA A 262 8.43 -5.58 21.23
CA ALA A 262 7.13 -4.93 21.20
C ALA A 262 6.09 -5.74 21.99
N ASN A 263 6.07 -7.06 21.81
CA ASN A 263 5.16 -7.94 22.56
C ASN A 263 5.41 -7.87 24.07
N ARG A 264 6.66 -7.87 24.51
CA ARG A 264 7.02 -7.71 25.93
C ARG A 264 6.63 -6.33 26.47
N SER A 265 6.78 -5.28 25.67
CA SER A 265 6.32 -3.94 26.05
C SER A 265 4.80 -3.90 26.27
N LEU A 266 4.02 -4.52 25.38
CA LEU A 266 2.57 -4.65 25.53
C LEU A 266 2.17 -5.40 26.82
N CYS A 267 3.02 -6.32 27.29
CA CYS A 267 2.86 -6.97 28.60
C CYS A 267 3.32 -6.11 29.79
N GLY A 268 3.51 -4.81 29.62
CA GLY A 268 3.86 -3.85 30.69
C GLY A 268 5.37 -3.75 30.98
N MET A 269 6.23 -4.38 30.16
CA MET A 269 7.69 -4.34 30.37
C MET A 269 8.38 -3.16 29.65
N THR A 270 7.66 -2.09 29.30
CA THR A 270 8.16 -0.94 28.52
C THR A 270 9.54 -0.46 29.02
N LYS A 271 9.68 -0.15 30.32
CA LYS A 271 10.95 0.38 30.86
C LYS A 271 12.12 -0.58 30.66
N LYS A 272 11.90 -1.91 30.76
CA LYS A 272 12.95 -2.92 30.55
C LYS A 272 13.31 -3.08 29.07
N MET A 273 12.38 -2.78 28.17
CA MET A 273 12.56 -2.95 26.72
C MET A 273 13.17 -1.72 26.04
N LEU A 274 13.12 -0.53 26.62
CA LEU A 274 13.68 0.69 26.05
C LEU A 274 15.19 0.58 25.66
N PRO A 275 16.08 -0.05 26.44
CA PRO A 275 17.47 -0.26 26.00
C PRO A 275 17.58 -1.11 24.74
N VAL A 276 16.69 -2.10 24.56
CA VAL A 276 16.64 -2.96 23.37
C VAL A 276 16.19 -2.15 22.15
N TYR A 277 15.16 -1.31 22.28
CA TYR A 277 14.75 -0.38 21.22
C TYR A 277 15.89 0.55 20.81
N LYS A 278 16.62 1.09 21.78
CA LYS A 278 17.81 1.94 21.51
C LYS A 278 18.88 1.18 20.73
N GLY A 279 19.17 -0.08 21.09
CA GLY A 279 20.14 -0.92 20.38
C GLY A 279 19.69 -1.36 18.98
N LEU A 280 18.37 -1.37 18.72
CA LEU A 280 17.80 -1.65 17.40
C LEU A 280 17.80 -0.42 16.49
N TYR A 281 17.94 0.79 17.04
CA TYR A 281 17.84 2.03 16.27
C TYR A 281 18.84 2.10 15.11
N ASP A 282 20.09 1.64 15.30
CA ASP A 282 21.11 1.63 14.25
C ASP A 282 20.75 0.70 13.08
N LYS A 283 19.96 -0.34 13.34
CA LYS A 283 19.55 -1.35 12.35
C LYS A 283 18.21 -1.03 11.68
N LEU A 284 17.28 -0.47 12.46
CA LEU A 284 15.89 -0.24 12.05
C LEU A 284 15.49 1.25 12.03
N GLY A 285 16.41 2.17 12.27
CA GLY A 285 16.13 3.62 12.30
C GLY A 285 15.68 4.23 10.96
N ASN A 286 15.71 3.45 9.88
CA ASN A 286 15.12 3.81 8.60
C ASN A 286 13.69 3.27 8.41
N GLU A 287 13.19 2.43 9.34
CA GLU A 287 11.87 1.84 9.29
C GLU A 287 10.87 2.72 10.06
N PRO A 288 9.92 3.41 9.39
CA PRO A 288 9.03 4.35 10.06
C PRO A 288 8.11 3.70 11.09
N LEU A 289 7.70 2.44 10.87
CA LEU A 289 6.85 1.72 11.83
C LEU A 289 7.62 1.36 13.10
N PHE A 290 8.91 1.01 12.98
CA PHE A 290 9.77 0.82 14.14
C PHE A 290 9.94 2.12 14.92
N LEU A 291 10.19 3.24 14.22
CA LEU A 291 10.34 4.54 14.85
C LEU A 291 9.07 4.97 15.58
N TYR A 292 7.89 4.79 14.96
CA TYR A 292 6.61 5.05 15.61
C TYR A 292 6.43 4.22 16.89
N ASN A 293 6.68 2.90 16.82
CA ASN A 293 6.56 2.03 17.99
C ASN A 293 7.55 2.41 19.09
N TYR A 294 8.82 2.69 18.75
CA TYR A 294 9.79 3.16 19.72
C TYR A 294 9.38 4.50 20.37
N ALA A 295 8.88 5.45 19.59
CA ALA A 295 8.36 6.71 20.10
C ALA A 295 7.17 6.52 21.04
N ALA A 296 6.25 5.59 20.72
CA ALA A 296 5.12 5.26 21.58
C ALA A 296 5.58 4.69 22.92
N GLU A 297 6.58 3.81 22.94
CA GLU A 297 7.16 3.27 24.17
C GLU A 297 7.89 4.33 25.00
N LEU A 298 8.56 5.28 24.37
CA LEU A 298 9.14 6.44 25.04
C LEU A 298 8.07 7.33 25.69
N ASN A 299 6.93 7.54 25.00
CA ASN A 299 5.80 8.29 25.54
C ASN A 299 5.22 7.58 26.78
N VAL A 300 4.97 6.27 26.70
CA VAL A 300 4.46 5.46 27.85
C VAL A 300 5.45 5.53 29.04
N ALA A 301 6.75 5.62 28.78
CA ALA A 301 7.76 5.75 29.82
C ALA A 301 7.92 7.18 30.37
N GLY A 302 7.14 8.17 29.88
CA GLY A 302 7.22 9.56 30.28
C GLY A 302 8.38 10.35 29.65
N ARG A 303 9.10 9.78 28.66
CA ARG A 303 10.23 10.41 27.96
C ARG A 303 9.74 11.20 26.74
N TYR A 304 8.89 12.20 26.96
CA TYR A 304 8.14 12.90 25.92
C TYR A 304 9.01 13.64 24.90
N GLU A 305 10.09 14.31 25.34
CA GLU A 305 11.02 15.01 24.43
C GLU A 305 11.74 14.05 23.49
N GLU A 306 12.15 12.90 24.00
CA GLU A 306 12.80 11.87 23.18
C GLU A 306 11.79 11.23 22.21
N SER A 307 10.58 10.97 22.69
CA SER A 307 9.48 10.52 21.84
C SER A 307 9.22 11.48 20.67
N LEU A 308 9.18 12.80 20.93
CA LEU A 308 9.02 13.82 19.88
C LEU A 308 10.14 13.79 18.85
N ARG A 309 11.41 13.60 19.29
CA ARG A 309 12.53 13.49 18.35
C ARG A 309 12.40 12.27 17.45
N ILE A 310 12.02 11.12 18.01
CA ILE A 310 11.82 9.89 17.22
C ILE A 310 10.59 10.01 16.31
N CYS A 311 9.48 10.60 16.77
CA CYS A 311 8.32 10.91 15.93
C CYS A 311 8.70 11.79 14.74
N LYS A 312 9.55 12.80 14.94
CA LYS A 312 10.04 13.65 13.85
C LYS A 312 10.83 12.86 12.81
N ALA A 313 11.71 11.94 13.25
CA ALA A 313 12.46 11.06 12.37
C ALA A 313 11.53 10.11 11.58
N SER A 314 10.47 9.60 12.20
CA SER A 314 9.43 8.81 11.52
C SER A 314 8.67 9.65 10.47
N SER A 315 8.27 10.87 10.83
CA SER A 315 7.45 11.74 9.96
C SER A 315 8.16 12.17 8.67
N VAL A 316 9.50 12.19 8.64
CA VAL A 316 10.28 12.46 7.41
C VAL A 316 10.10 11.34 6.38
N ARG A 317 9.83 10.11 6.83
CA ARG A 317 9.71 8.92 5.96
C ARG A 317 8.28 8.47 5.75
N MET A 318 7.39 8.79 6.68
CA MET A 318 5.98 8.42 6.62
C MET A 318 5.13 9.47 7.32
N SER A 319 4.35 10.20 6.55
CA SER A 319 3.26 11.02 7.10
C SER A 319 2.12 10.09 7.52
N ASP A 320 1.70 10.22 8.78
CA ASP A 320 0.82 9.23 9.41
C ASP A 320 -0.09 9.87 10.46
N TYR A 321 -1.34 9.47 10.43
CA TYR A 321 -2.36 9.92 11.39
C TYR A 321 -1.99 9.62 12.85
N TYR A 322 -1.51 8.41 13.11
CA TYR A 322 -1.19 7.99 14.48
C TYR A 322 0.06 8.69 15.01
N THR A 323 1.04 8.93 14.14
CA THR A 323 2.24 9.71 14.50
C THR A 323 1.86 11.15 14.88
N ARG A 324 0.91 11.77 14.17
CA ARG A 324 0.40 13.11 14.53
C ARG A 324 -0.31 13.10 15.88
N LEU A 325 -1.10 12.07 16.20
CA LEU A 325 -1.72 11.94 17.51
C LEU A 325 -0.69 11.76 18.63
N LEU A 326 0.35 10.95 18.40
CA LEU A 326 1.42 10.74 19.38
C LEU A 326 2.23 12.01 19.62
N GLN A 327 2.53 12.78 18.55
CA GLN A 327 3.17 14.10 18.68
C GLN A 327 2.30 15.04 19.52
N ALA A 328 1.00 15.07 19.27
CA ALA A 328 0.07 15.89 20.03
C ALA A 328 0.02 15.52 21.49
N ASP A 329 -0.01 14.22 21.82
CA ASP A 329 -0.02 13.75 23.20
C ASP A 329 1.29 14.11 23.92
N ASN A 330 2.46 13.89 23.29
CA ASN A 330 3.74 14.33 23.83
C ASN A 330 3.76 15.85 24.12
N CYS A 331 3.30 16.66 23.17
CA CYS A 331 3.23 18.13 23.34
C CYS A 331 2.29 18.51 24.48
N LYS A 332 1.14 17.82 24.61
CA LYS A 332 0.17 18.01 25.70
C LYS A 332 0.80 17.72 27.07
N GLN A 333 1.51 16.60 27.22
CA GLN A 333 2.23 16.24 28.46
C GLN A 333 3.30 17.26 28.82
N LEU A 334 3.97 17.85 27.82
CA LEU A 334 4.95 18.92 27.98
C LEU A 334 4.30 20.32 28.14
N ARG A 335 2.97 20.42 28.21
CA ARG A 335 2.20 21.67 28.27
C ARG A 335 2.42 22.61 27.06
N ARG A 336 2.89 22.06 25.93
CA ARG A 336 3.05 22.80 24.67
C ARG A 336 1.74 22.79 23.89
N TYR A 337 0.67 23.39 24.44
CA TYR A 337 -0.70 23.24 23.95
C TYR A 337 -0.88 23.75 22.51
N LYS A 338 -0.21 24.84 22.11
CA LYS A 338 -0.29 25.36 20.71
C LYS A 338 0.27 24.38 19.68
N GLU A 339 1.36 23.67 20.03
CA GLU A 339 1.94 22.64 19.15
C GLU A 339 1.03 21.40 19.09
N ALA A 340 0.51 20.97 20.22
CA ALA A 340 -0.46 19.88 20.31
C ALA A 340 -1.70 20.16 19.45
N GLU A 341 -2.23 21.36 19.51
CA GLU A 341 -3.37 21.80 18.71
C GLU A 341 -3.07 21.69 17.20
N ARG A 342 -1.91 22.17 16.75
CA ARG A 342 -1.51 22.04 15.32
C ARG A 342 -1.46 20.59 14.86
N HIS A 343 -0.89 19.70 15.66
CA HIS A 343 -0.83 18.28 15.32
C HIS A 343 -2.22 17.64 15.28
N LEU A 344 -3.12 17.99 16.20
CA LEU A 344 -4.50 17.48 16.21
C LEU A 344 -5.34 18.01 15.07
N GLN A 345 -5.20 19.30 14.74
CA GLN A 345 -5.84 19.87 13.57
C GLN A 345 -5.39 19.17 12.28
N GLN A 346 -4.07 18.95 12.12
CA GLN A 346 -3.55 18.21 10.98
C GLN A 346 -4.11 16.78 10.93
N ALA A 347 -4.13 16.06 12.07
CA ALA A 347 -4.72 14.73 12.16
C ALA A 347 -6.23 14.73 11.81
N SER A 348 -6.96 15.78 12.21
CA SER A 348 -8.39 15.91 11.89
C SER A 348 -8.64 16.09 10.39
N TYR A 349 -7.74 16.78 9.69
CA TYR A 349 -7.78 16.91 8.23
C TYR A 349 -7.30 15.64 7.53
N MET A 350 -6.30 14.93 8.08
CA MET A 350 -5.85 13.63 7.52
C MET A 350 -7.01 12.62 7.48
N CYS A 351 -7.76 12.48 8.55
CA CYS A 351 -8.87 11.53 8.67
C CYS A 351 -10.13 12.23 9.19
N PRO A 352 -10.88 12.95 8.33
CA PRO A 352 -12.03 13.75 8.75
C PRO A 352 -13.14 12.95 9.43
N ASN A 353 -13.27 11.65 9.16
CA ASN A 353 -14.28 10.77 9.76
C ASN A 353 -13.97 10.36 11.19
N ARG A 354 -12.75 10.56 11.69
CA ARG A 354 -12.33 10.12 13.03
C ARG A 354 -12.65 11.17 14.09
N PHE A 355 -13.10 10.74 15.27
CA PHE A 355 -13.52 11.58 16.38
C PHE A 355 -12.39 11.96 17.34
N THR A 356 -11.35 11.10 17.42
CA THR A 356 -10.26 11.26 18.40
C THR A 356 -9.57 12.62 18.35
N PRO A 357 -9.19 13.19 17.18
CA PRO A 357 -8.50 14.49 17.16
C PRO A 357 -9.35 15.62 17.76
N LEU A 358 -10.64 15.67 17.42
CA LEU A 358 -11.54 16.68 17.95
C LEU A 358 -11.76 16.53 19.45
N TYR A 359 -11.86 15.30 19.95
CA TYR A 359 -11.99 15.04 21.38
C TYR A 359 -10.72 15.45 22.15
N GLU A 360 -9.53 15.18 21.61
CA GLU A 360 -8.28 15.64 22.24
C GLU A 360 -8.15 17.17 22.20
N LEU A 361 -8.58 17.83 21.13
CA LEU A 361 -8.68 19.32 21.07
C LEU A 361 -9.59 19.84 22.17
N TYR A 362 -10.78 19.26 22.35
CA TYR A 362 -11.68 19.61 23.44
C TYR A 362 -10.99 19.47 24.82
N THR A 363 -10.21 18.41 25.03
CA THR A 363 -9.49 18.23 26.32
C THR A 363 -8.40 19.26 26.54
N ILE A 364 -7.73 19.73 25.49
CA ILE A 364 -6.73 20.81 25.56
C ILE A 364 -7.41 22.14 25.90
N TYR A 365 -8.49 22.52 25.21
CA TYR A 365 -9.22 23.74 25.47
C TYR A 365 -9.80 23.76 26.89
N LYS A 366 -10.26 22.58 27.38
CA LYS A 366 -10.68 22.44 28.78
C LYS A 366 -9.54 22.71 29.75
N ALA A 367 -8.33 22.19 29.49
CA ALA A 367 -7.16 22.42 30.34
C ALA A 367 -6.69 23.87 30.33
N GLN A 368 -6.96 24.61 29.25
CA GLN A 368 -6.63 26.03 29.08
C GLN A 368 -7.73 26.98 29.60
N GLY A 369 -8.93 26.47 29.93
CA GLY A 369 -10.09 27.27 30.31
C GLY A 369 -10.74 28.03 29.13
N ASP A 370 -10.42 27.69 27.88
CA ASP A 370 -11.03 28.28 26.67
C ASP A 370 -12.42 27.68 26.42
N THR A 371 -13.41 28.25 27.10
CA THR A 371 -14.82 27.81 27.01
C THR A 371 -15.38 27.98 25.59
N ALA A 372 -15.01 29.03 24.88
CA ALA A 372 -15.52 29.29 23.53
C ALA A 372 -15.07 28.19 22.54
N SER A 373 -13.79 27.81 22.57
CA SER A 373 -13.25 26.71 21.74
C SER A 373 -13.77 25.34 22.17
N MET A 374 -14.02 25.14 23.49
CA MET A 374 -14.68 23.92 23.98
C MET A 374 -16.08 23.75 23.38
N HIS A 375 -16.92 24.81 23.42
CA HIS A 375 -18.28 24.76 22.87
C HIS A 375 -18.28 24.48 21.36
N ARG A 376 -17.44 25.22 20.59
CA ARG A 376 -17.31 25.01 19.15
C ARG A 376 -16.90 23.57 18.81
N THR A 377 -15.92 23.03 19.55
CA THR A 377 -15.42 21.66 19.31
C THR A 377 -16.44 20.59 19.71
N ALA A 378 -17.15 20.79 20.84
CA ALA A 378 -18.22 19.88 21.25
C ALA A 378 -19.37 19.85 20.23
N GLU A 379 -19.75 21.00 19.70
CA GLU A 379 -20.76 21.08 18.66
C GLU A 379 -20.30 20.40 17.35
N ALA A 380 -19.05 20.60 16.93
CA ALA A 380 -18.47 19.92 15.78
C ALA A 380 -18.48 18.39 15.94
N ILE A 381 -18.18 17.87 17.14
CA ILE A 381 -18.27 16.43 17.45
C ILE A 381 -19.72 15.94 17.34
N LEU A 382 -20.68 16.68 17.87
CA LEU A 382 -22.10 16.27 17.88
C LEU A 382 -22.75 16.31 16.49
N ARG A 383 -22.30 17.20 15.61
CA ARG A 383 -22.77 17.29 14.21
C ARG A 383 -22.09 16.28 13.27
N LYS A 384 -20.98 15.66 13.71
CA LYS A 384 -20.18 14.80 12.87
C LYS A 384 -20.89 13.47 12.57
N PRO A 385 -21.01 13.05 11.30
CA PRO A 385 -21.61 11.78 10.94
C PRO A 385 -20.70 10.60 11.38
N ILE A 386 -21.33 9.55 11.90
CA ILE A 386 -20.64 8.36 12.41
C ILE A 386 -20.41 7.39 11.26
N LYS A 387 -19.15 7.09 10.92
CA LYS A 387 -18.79 6.04 9.97
C LYS A 387 -18.76 4.65 10.62
N VAL A 388 -18.15 4.58 11.80
CA VAL A 388 -18.02 3.34 12.58
C VAL A 388 -18.51 3.60 13.99
N ASP A 389 -19.57 2.92 14.36
CA ASP A 389 -20.13 2.99 15.71
C ASP A 389 -19.30 2.10 16.66
N SER A 390 -18.32 2.71 17.32
CA SER A 390 -17.46 2.04 18.30
C SER A 390 -17.76 2.49 19.73
N PRO A 391 -17.45 1.66 20.75
CA PRO A 391 -17.62 2.05 22.15
C PRO A 391 -16.94 3.39 22.48
N LYS A 392 -15.76 3.65 21.92
CA LYS A 392 -15.03 4.91 22.10
C LYS A 392 -15.78 6.10 21.52
N VAL A 393 -16.35 5.96 20.32
CA VAL A 393 -17.15 7.02 19.68
C VAL A 393 -18.40 7.32 20.50
N ARG A 394 -19.12 6.29 20.96
CA ARG A 394 -20.31 6.45 21.81
C ARG A 394 -19.97 7.18 23.12
N GLN A 395 -18.85 6.84 23.77
CA GLN A 395 -18.38 7.53 24.99
C GLN A 395 -18.05 9.01 24.72
N ILE A 396 -17.38 9.32 23.60
CA ILE A 396 -17.07 10.71 23.22
C ILE A 396 -18.38 11.50 23.04
N ILE A 397 -19.33 10.98 22.27
CA ILE A 397 -20.61 11.64 22.02
C ILE A 397 -21.42 11.82 23.32
N ALA A 398 -21.48 10.80 24.18
CA ALA A 398 -22.17 10.89 25.46
C ALA A 398 -21.57 11.98 26.34
N LYS A 399 -20.23 12.10 26.42
CA LYS A 399 -19.56 13.17 27.17
C LYS A 399 -19.90 14.56 26.59
N MET A 400 -19.97 14.72 25.29
CA MET A 400 -20.30 16.00 24.65
C MET A 400 -21.78 16.37 24.86
N LYS A 401 -22.69 15.40 24.83
CA LYS A 401 -24.12 15.64 25.16
C LYS A 401 -24.29 16.14 26.59
N ARG A 402 -23.63 15.47 27.56
CA ARG A 402 -23.64 15.90 28.95
C ARG A 402 -23.08 17.32 29.14
N PHE A 403 -21.96 17.61 28.49
CA PHE A 403 -21.38 18.95 28.52
C PHE A 403 -22.36 20.02 28.03
N LYS A 404 -23.09 19.76 26.93
CA LYS A 404 -24.08 20.71 26.37
C LYS A 404 -25.34 20.85 27.22
N GLN A 405 -25.67 19.88 28.08
CA GLN A 405 -26.82 19.93 28.99
C GLN A 405 -26.53 20.75 30.26
N ILE A 406 -25.26 20.85 30.65
CA ILE A 406 -24.83 21.50 31.90
C ILE A 406 -24.48 22.98 31.64
N ASN A 407 -24.14 23.34 30.43
CA ASN A 407 -23.79 24.69 30.01
C ASN A 407 -24.65 25.17 28.83
#